data_9892d7c84993caf581200d58a4c0f55d
#
_entry.id   9892d7c84993caf581200d58a4c0f55d
#
_cell.length_a   1.000
_cell.length_b   1.000
_cell.length_c   1.000
_cell.angle_alpha   90.00
_cell.angle_beta   90.00
_cell.angle_gamma   90.00
#
_symmetry.space_group_name_H-M   'P 1'
#
loop_
_entity.id
_entity.type
_entity.pdbx_description
1 polymer ?
#
loop_
_entity_poly.entity_id
_entity_poly.type
_entity_poly.pdbx_seq_one_letter_code
_entity_poly.pdbx_strand_id
1 'polypeptide(L)'
;MAVQPSPLGGFFHHHNRRQPMPLHSLMTRRTWLGAAALAAAACTGTAAFAQAYPNKPIKIVVPFAAGGATDVLARVLAEKMTVGLGQPMVIDNKPGAAGIIGTDAVAKAAPDGYTLLLGLSNSMLTNQFLYTKLPYSPERDIAPVYQIAIAPLVLVAHPSVPVSNGPELLKYIAANKGKVAYGSYGTGAYPHLAGAYMSQSQNADMSHVAYRGEAPMVQDLLGGQIQIGFASALQVKAHIEAGKLKAIGVSGERRMGTLPNVPTLAEQGLNDEAYRVAGWLAFGAPAGTPPAILERLATEVRKATEQPDVAQRIAAMGFDVQKSSPALFAAAMVKERPVWERLIKASGATLD
;
A
#
# COMPACT_ATOMS: atom_id res chain seq x y z
N MET A 1 -0.26 100.89 3.86
CA MET A 1 0.57 101.81 4.69
C MET A 1 1.95 101.21 4.71
N ALA A 2 2.82 101.67 3.85
CA ALA A 2 3.94 102.54 4.17
C ALA A 2 5.08 101.78 4.87
N VAL A 3 6.32 101.73 4.52
CA VAL A 3 7.21 102.52 3.66
C VAL A 3 8.54 101.73 3.62
N GLN A 4 9.18 101.71 2.47
CA GLN A 4 10.63 101.47 2.35
C GLN A 4 11.45 102.62 3.01
N PRO A 5 12.76 102.45 3.20
CA PRO A 5 13.72 102.45 2.10
C PRO A 5 15.06 101.69 2.31
N SER A 6 15.72 101.41 1.18
CA SER A 6 17.19 101.29 1.01
C SER A 6 17.94 102.57 1.33
N PRO A 7 19.34 102.69 1.26
CA PRO A 7 20.31 102.00 0.42
C PRO A 7 21.78 101.87 0.96
N LEU A 8 22.71 101.36 0.08
CA LEU A 8 24.16 101.61 -0.04
C LEU A 8 25.10 100.90 0.90
N GLY A 9 26.10 100.25 0.59
CA GLY A 9 27.04 100.30 -0.56
C GLY A 9 28.36 99.67 -0.12
N GLY A 10 29.01 98.98 -0.96
CA GLY A 10 30.44 99.06 -0.98
C GLY A 10 31.32 97.92 -0.58
N PHE A 11 32.13 97.60 -1.48
CA PHE A 11 33.52 97.07 -1.45
C PHE A 11 33.85 95.59 -1.54
N PHE A 12 34.46 95.33 -2.69
CA PHE A 12 35.17 94.09 -3.06
C PHE A 12 36.22 93.63 -2.05
N HIS A 13 36.27 92.35 -1.78
CA HIS A 13 37.52 91.61 -1.50
C HIS A 13 37.49 90.23 -2.08
N HIS A 14 38.31 90.02 -3.10
CA HIS A 14 38.69 88.69 -3.67
C HIS A 14 39.36 87.86 -2.59
N HIS A 15 38.73 86.77 -2.15
CA HIS A 15 39.41 85.71 -1.48
C HIS A 15 39.24 84.41 -2.27
N ASN A 16 40.33 84.07 -2.89
CA ASN A 16 40.59 82.84 -3.61
C ASN A 16 40.51 81.63 -2.61
N ARG A 17 39.36 81.01 -2.47
CA ARG A 17 39.21 79.78 -1.73
C ARG A 17 39.34 78.61 -2.71
N ARG A 18 40.48 77.95 -2.67
CA ARG A 18 40.69 76.64 -3.30
C ARG A 18 39.66 75.63 -2.73
N GLN A 19 38.75 75.15 -3.54
CA GLN A 19 37.89 74.01 -3.20
C GLN A 19 38.75 72.74 -3.11
N PRO A 20 38.60 71.89 -2.08
CA PRO A 20 39.22 70.58 -2.08
C PRO A 20 38.53 69.66 -3.12
N MET A 21 39.29 69.05 -4.00
CA MET A 21 38.83 67.96 -4.88
C MET A 21 38.26 66.81 -4.08
N PRO A 22 37.08 66.21 -4.42
CA PRO A 22 36.65 64.95 -3.84
C PRO A 22 37.62 63.85 -4.20
N LEU A 23 38.17 63.16 -3.22
CA LEU A 23 38.91 61.90 -3.40
C LEU A 23 37.91 60.87 -3.94
N HIS A 24 37.83 60.75 -5.26
CA HIS A 24 37.30 59.56 -5.87
C HIS A 24 38.29 58.44 -5.63
N SER A 25 37.91 57.59 -4.65
CA SER A 25 38.55 56.35 -4.34
C SER A 25 38.71 55.55 -5.63
N LEU A 26 39.96 55.42 -6.07
CA LEU A 26 40.36 54.46 -7.08
C LEU A 26 40.21 53.06 -6.46
N MET A 27 38.94 52.57 -6.41
CA MET A 27 38.69 51.14 -6.25
C MET A 27 39.18 50.49 -7.52
N THR A 28 40.38 49.94 -7.41
CA THR A 28 41.11 49.31 -8.52
C THR A 28 40.26 48.18 -9.11
N ARG A 29 40.22 48.04 -10.44
CA ARG A 29 39.56 46.95 -11.21
C ARG A 29 39.86 45.55 -10.61
N ARG A 30 40.95 45.39 -9.88
CA ARG A 30 41.32 44.16 -9.16
C ARG A 30 40.40 43.78 -8.04
N THR A 31 39.81 44.73 -7.30
CA THR A 31 38.85 44.45 -6.22
C THR A 31 37.50 44.00 -6.75
N TRP A 32 37.04 44.52 -7.85
CA TRP A 32 35.80 44.05 -8.52
C TRP A 32 35.96 42.68 -9.18
N LEU A 33 37.10 42.36 -9.72
CA LEU A 33 37.41 41.03 -10.27
C LEU A 33 37.53 39.98 -9.18
N GLY A 34 38.09 40.34 -8.01
CA GLY A 34 38.12 39.46 -6.83
C GLY A 34 36.74 39.16 -6.23
N ALA A 35 35.86 40.19 -6.15
CA ALA A 35 34.51 40.01 -5.66
C ALA A 35 33.63 39.19 -6.62
N ALA A 36 33.77 39.37 -7.93
CA ALA A 36 33.08 38.59 -8.95
C ALA A 36 33.56 37.12 -8.98
N ALA A 37 34.85 36.86 -8.78
CA ALA A 37 35.39 35.51 -8.68
C ALA A 37 34.93 34.77 -7.42
N LEU A 38 34.81 35.47 -6.26
CA LEU A 38 34.24 34.89 -5.03
C LEU A 38 32.74 34.60 -5.18
N ALA A 39 31.98 35.50 -5.83
CA ALA A 39 30.55 35.29 -6.11
C ALA A 39 30.32 34.12 -7.10
N ALA A 40 31.18 33.99 -8.12
CA ALA A 40 31.12 32.85 -9.05
C ALA A 40 31.51 31.51 -8.36
N ALA A 41 32.48 31.53 -7.45
CA ALA A 41 32.85 30.35 -6.66
C ALA A 41 31.77 29.95 -5.64
N ALA A 42 31.02 30.92 -5.09
CA ALA A 42 29.87 30.65 -4.23
C ALA A 42 28.66 30.05 -4.99
N CYS A 43 28.49 30.37 -6.27
CA CYS A 43 27.43 29.79 -7.11
C CYS A 43 27.76 28.37 -7.63
N THR A 44 29.02 27.93 -7.61
CA THR A 44 29.39 26.56 -8.04
C THR A 44 29.30 25.54 -6.89
N GLY A 45 29.03 25.98 -5.65
CA GLY A 45 29.08 25.14 -4.44
C GLY A 45 27.81 24.35 -4.14
N THR A 46 26.69 24.46 -4.89
CA THR A 46 25.43 23.76 -4.59
C THR A 46 24.86 22.99 -5.79
N ALA A 47 25.69 22.42 -6.63
CA ALA A 47 25.29 21.15 -7.24
C ALA A 47 25.34 20.11 -6.11
N ALA A 48 24.36 20.14 -5.20
CA ALA A 48 24.05 18.99 -4.37
C ALA A 48 23.88 17.84 -5.36
N PHE A 49 24.86 16.94 -5.42
CA PHE A 49 24.70 15.66 -6.08
C PHE A 49 23.46 15.05 -5.47
N ALA A 50 22.32 15.18 -6.14
CA ALA A 50 21.16 14.40 -5.81
C ALA A 50 21.62 12.96 -5.86
N GLN A 51 21.93 12.39 -4.68
CA GLN A 51 22.44 11.03 -4.59
C GLN A 51 21.47 10.17 -5.37
N ALA A 52 22.00 9.49 -6.40
CA ALA A 52 21.15 8.70 -7.30
C ALA A 52 20.35 7.70 -6.44
N TYR A 53 19.02 7.84 -6.47
CA TYR A 53 18.13 6.92 -5.78
C TYR A 53 17.96 5.64 -6.61
N PRO A 54 18.05 4.44 -5.99
CA PRO A 54 18.49 4.18 -4.60
C PRO A 54 20.03 4.00 -4.49
N ASN A 55 20.60 4.33 -3.32
CA ASN A 55 22.03 4.15 -3.00
C ASN A 55 22.29 3.28 -1.75
N LYS A 56 21.23 2.76 -1.16
CA LYS A 56 21.26 1.85 0.01
C LYS A 56 20.13 0.81 -0.11
N PRO A 57 20.16 -0.28 0.67
CA PRO A 57 19.10 -1.28 0.66
C PRO A 57 17.71 -0.70 0.95
N ILE A 58 16.69 -1.24 0.26
CA ILE A 58 15.30 -0.87 0.45
C ILE A 58 14.61 -1.94 1.27
N LYS A 59 13.88 -1.54 2.31
CA LYS A 59 13.09 -2.42 3.15
C LYS A 59 11.66 -2.55 2.61
N ILE A 60 11.18 -3.79 2.46
CA ILE A 60 9.79 -4.09 2.21
C ILE A 60 9.17 -4.65 3.49
N VAL A 61 8.30 -3.89 4.12
CA VAL A 61 7.52 -4.36 5.26
C VAL A 61 6.33 -5.15 4.73
N VAL A 62 6.23 -6.41 5.18
CA VAL A 62 5.09 -7.30 4.93
C VAL A 62 4.35 -7.44 6.25
N PRO A 63 3.10 -6.94 6.38
CA PRO A 63 2.39 -6.89 7.65
C PRO A 63 1.72 -8.22 8.05
N PHE A 64 2.25 -9.34 7.54
CA PHE A 64 1.75 -10.70 7.76
C PHE A 64 2.90 -11.67 8.05
N ALA A 65 2.56 -12.83 8.63
CA ALA A 65 3.54 -13.89 8.91
C ALA A 65 4.19 -14.39 7.59
N ALA A 66 5.44 -14.82 7.72
CA ALA A 66 6.18 -15.43 6.61
C ALA A 66 5.49 -16.71 6.10
N GLY A 67 5.69 -17.04 4.82
CA GLY A 67 5.18 -18.25 4.17
C GLY A 67 3.76 -18.13 3.60
N GLY A 68 3.02 -17.06 3.88
CA GLY A 68 1.75 -16.76 3.21
C GLY A 68 1.98 -16.19 1.80
N ALA A 69 0.91 -16.10 0.98
CA ALA A 69 0.99 -15.63 -0.39
C ALA A 69 1.60 -14.22 -0.52
N THR A 70 1.31 -13.32 0.43
CA THR A 70 1.87 -11.96 0.45
C THR A 70 3.39 -11.97 0.63
N ASP A 71 3.91 -12.81 1.54
CA ASP A 71 5.36 -12.94 1.77
C ASP A 71 6.07 -13.57 0.57
N VAL A 72 5.50 -14.62 -0.02
CA VAL A 72 6.04 -15.27 -1.22
C VAL A 72 6.10 -14.29 -2.38
N LEU A 73 5.04 -13.52 -2.61
CA LEU A 73 5.02 -12.48 -3.64
C LEU A 73 6.07 -11.39 -3.39
N ALA A 74 6.20 -10.92 -2.13
CA ALA A 74 7.21 -9.93 -1.75
C ALA A 74 8.63 -10.39 -2.11
N ARG A 75 8.97 -11.65 -1.84
CA ARG A 75 10.28 -12.24 -2.15
C ARG A 75 10.53 -12.36 -3.65
N VAL A 76 9.53 -12.81 -4.40
CA VAL A 76 9.59 -12.90 -5.87
C VAL A 76 9.85 -11.54 -6.51
N LEU A 77 9.12 -10.50 -6.07
CA LEU A 77 9.30 -9.16 -6.60
C LEU A 77 10.61 -8.53 -6.14
N ALA A 78 11.01 -8.71 -4.87
CA ALA A 78 12.26 -8.20 -4.33
C ALA A 78 13.48 -8.71 -5.11
N GLU A 79 13.50 -10.00 -5.48
CA GLU A 79 14.56 -10.60 -6.30
C GLU A 79 14.74 -9.84 -7.63
N LYS A 80 13.65 -9.60 -8.35
CA LYS A 80 13.68 -8.93 -9.66
C LYS A 80 13.95 -7.44 -9.56
N MET A 81 13.31 -6.77 -8.61
CA MET A 81 13.49 -5.34 -8.40
C MET A 81 14.90 -5.00 -7.92
N THR A 82 15.57 -5.90 -7.18
CA THR A 82 16.99 -5.76 -6.79
C THR A 82 17.86 -5.55 -8.01
N VAL A 83 17.65 -6.29 -9.08
CA VAL A 83 18.42 -6.14 -10.33
C VAL A 83 18.15 -4.78 -10.97
N GLY A 84 16.88 -4.37 -11.09
CA GLY A 84 16.50 -3.11 -11.74
C GLY A 84 16.90 -1.85 -10.96
N LEU A 85 16.91 -1.94 -9.63
CA LEU A 85 17.26 -0.84 -8.73
C LEU A 85 18.76 -0.79 -8.40
N GLY A 86 19.50 -1.89 -8.60
CA GLY A 86 20.91 -1.99 -8.25
C GLY A 86 21.18 -1.99 -6.74
N GLN A 87 20.15 -2.21 -5.91
CA GLN A 87 20.22 -2.24 -4.45
C GLN A 87 19.42 -3.40 -3.89
N PRO A 88 19.88 -4.07 -2.84
CA PRO A 88 19.15 -5.15 -2.21
C PRO A 88 17.79 -4.70 -1.68
N MET A 89 16.78 -5.55 -1.84
CA MET A 89 15.47 -5.38 -1.20
C MET A 89 15.32 -6.39 -0.07
N VAL A 90 15.11 -5.90 1.15
CA VAL A 90 15.08 -6.72 2.38
C VAL A 90 13.63 -6.84 2.86
N ILE A 91 13.15 -8.09 3.00
CA ILE A 91 11.81 -8.36 3.52
C ILE A 91 11.83 -8.33 5.05
N ASP A 92 10.90 -7.55 5.62
CA ASP A 92 10.70 -7.38 7.06
C ASP A 92 9.24 -7.76 7.39
N ASN A 93 9.03 -9.00 7.86
CA ASN A 93 7.70 -9.46 8.25
C ASN A 93 7.33 -8.87 9.62
N LYS A 94 6.30 -8.01 9.66
CA LYS A 94 5.76 -7.38 10.88
C LYS A 94 4.28 -7.72 11.07
N PRO A 95 3.96 -8.96 11.46
CA PRO A 95 2.57 -9.39 11.63
C PRO A 95 1.93 -8.80 12.88
N GLY A 96 0.62 -8.76 12.90
CA GLY A 96 -0.20 -8.45 14.07
C GLY A 96 -1.26 -7.40 13.82
N ALA A 97 -2.34 -7.46 14.62
CA ALA A 97 -3.50 -6.58 14.55
C ALA A 97 -3.99 -6.35 13.10
N ALA A 98 -4.26 -7.44 12.37
CA ALA A 98 -4.72 -7.36 10.96
C ALA A 98 -3.81 -6.55 10.01
N GLY A 99 -2.51 -6.57 10.25
CA GLY A 99 -1.53 -5.81 9.48
C GLY A 99 -1.33 -4.36 9.96
N ILE A 100 -2.05 -3.91 11.00
CA ILE A 100 -1.94 -2.54 11.52
C ILE A 100 -0.51 -2.26 11.99
N ILE A 101 0.14 -3.20 12.70
CA ILE A 101 1.49 -3.00 13.26
C ILE A 101 2.51 -2.72 12.14
N GLY A 102 2.52 -3.53 11.09
CA GLY A 102 3.45 -3.35 9.98
C GLY A 102 3.14 -2.10 9.15
N THR A 103 1.86 -1.81 8.92
CA THR A 103 1.43 -0.63 8.15
C THR A 103 1.73 0.66 8.89
N ASP A 104 1.49 0.72 10.21
CA ASP A 104 1.81 1.87 11.06
C ASP A 104 3.33 2.16 11.07
N ALA A 105 4.15 1.10 11.11
CA ALA A 105 5.60 1.25 11.01
C ALA A 105 6.05 1.88 9.68
N VAL A 106 5.34 1.61 8.57
CA VAL A 106 5.60 2.26 7.28
C VAL A 106 5.05 3.69 7.27
N ALA A 107 3.83 3.90 7.74
CA ALA A 107 3.19 5.22 7.78
C ALA A 107 4.04 6.27 8.53
N LYS A 108 4.79 5.81 9.54
CA LYS A 108 5.69 6.65 10.36
C LYS A 108 7.15 6.65 9.92
N ALA A 109 7.50 5.93 8.85
CA ALA A 109 8.86 5.91 8.34
C ALA A 109 9.19 7.20 7.56
N ALA A 110 10.49 7.44 7.34
CA ALA A 110 10.92 8.57 6.52
C ALA A 110 10.40 8.43 5.07
N PRO A 111 9.90 9.51 4.47
CA PRO A 111 9.35 9.48 3.10
C PRO A 111 10.48 9.59 2.04
N ASP A 112 11.51 8.77 2.18
CA ASP A 112 12.72 8.77 1.36
C ASP A 112 12.77 7.62 0.34
N GLY A 113 11.71 6.78 0.29
CA GLY A 113 11.59 5.64 -0.61
C GLY A 113 12.34 4.37 -0.16
N TYR A 114 12.99 4.37 1.01
CA TYR A 114 13.73 3.20 1.50
C TYR A 114 12.94 2.29 2.44
N THR A 115 11.71 2.63 2.74
CA THR A 115 10.76 1.76 3.44
C THR A 115 9.47 1.69 2.65
N LEU A 116 9.10 0.50 2.21
CA LEU A 116 7.90 0.24 1.43
C LEU A 116 6.97 -0.70 2.20
N LEU A 117 5.69 -0.57 1.97
CA LEU A 117 4.67 -1.52 2.39
C LEU A 117 4.35 -2.43 1.21
N LEU A 118 4.38 -3.76 1.38
CA LEU A 118 3.61 -4.66 0.52
C LEU A 118 2.40 -5.09 1.33
N GLY A 119 1.29 -4.43 1.07
CA GLY A 119 0.05 -4.57 1.82
C GLY A 119 -1.09 -5.18 1.02
N LEU A 120 -2.18 -5.44 1.73
CA LEU A 120 -3.46 -5.88 1.18
C LEU A 120 -4.48 -4.75 1.27
N SER A 121 -5.63 -4.94 0.62
CA SER A 121 -6.77 -4.02 0.70
C SER A 121 -7.17 -3.66 2.13
N ASN A 122 -7.02 -4.58 3.10
CA ASN A 122 -7.35 -4.26 4.50
C ASN A 122 -6.41 -3.20 5.08
N SER A 123 -5.11 -3.33 4.94
CA SER A 123 -4.15 -2.42 5.53
C SER A 123 -4.13 -1.03 4.86
N MET A 124 -4.43 -0.97 3.57
CA MET A 124 -4.36 0.27 2.78
C MET A 124 -5.73 0.92 2.51
N LEU A 125 -6.84 0.24 2.83
CA LEU A 125 -8.18 0.77 2.55
C LEU A 125 -9.19 0.44 3.65
N THR A 126 -9.43 -0.85 3.99
CA THR A 126 -10.63 -1.22 4.74
C THR A 126 -10.52 -1.04 6.25
N ASN A 127 -9.33 -1.08 6.84
CA ASN A 127 -9.15 -0.94 8.29
C ASN A 127 -9.73 0.36 8.86
N GLN A 128 -9.73 1.47 8.08
CA GLN A 128 -10.30 2.75 8.52
C GLN A 128 -11.83 2.71 8.78
N PHE A 129 -12.54 1.74 8.20
CA PHE A 129 -13.98 1.57 8.39
C PHE A 129 -14.32 0.60 9.52
N LEU A 130 -13.32 -0.10 10.05
CA LEU A 130 -13.48 -1.15 11.05
C LEU A 130 -13.04 -0.71 12.44
N TYR A 131 -11.98 0.09 12.52
CA TYR A 131 -11.38 0.50 13.78
C TYR A 131 -11.68 1.96 14.09
N THR A 132 -12.23 2.23 15.27
CA THR A 132 -12.48 3.60 15.75
C THR A 132 -11.17 4.34 16.07
N LYS A 133 -10.11 3.60 16.42
CA LYS A 133 -8.78 4.13 16.77
C LYS A 133 -7.69 3.45 15.95
N LEU A 134 -7.60 3.80 14.66
CA LEU A 134 -6.50 3.36 13.81
C LEU A 134 -5.29 4.28 14.01
N PRO A 135 -4.06 3.75 14.27
CA PRO A 135 -2.87 4.58 14.57
C PRO A 135 -2.30 5.30 13.33
N TYR A 136 -2.83 5.04 12.15
CA TYR A 136 -2.51 5.70 10.88
C TYR A 136 -3.79 5.94 10.08
N SER A 137 -3.73 6.86 9.12
CA SER A 137 -4.78 7.04 8.12
C SER A 137 -4.31 6.46 6.79
N PRO A 138 -4.95 5.41 6.25
CA PRO A 138 -4.54 4.83 4.97
C PRO A 138 -4.44 5.86 3.84
N GLU A 139 -5.37 6.80 3.79
CA GLU A 139 -5.44 7.81 2.73
C GLU A 139 -4.43 8.94 2.88
N ARG A 140 -4.11 9.32 4.13
CA ARG A 140 -3.24 10.45 4.41
C ARG A 140 -1.78 10.04 4.58
N ASP A 141 -1.53 8.86 5.17
CA ASP A 141 -0.22 8.48 5.67
C ASP A 141 0.48 7.46 4.77
N ILE A 142 -0.24 6.87 3.78
CA ILE A 142 0.31 5.91 2.80
C ILE A 142 0.10 6.42 1.38
N ALA A 143 1.19 6.67 0.66
CA ALA A 143 1.16 6.97 -0.76
C ALA A 143 1.03 5.67 -1.58
N PRO A 144 0.07 5.55 -2.51
CA PRO A 144 -0.04 4.41 -3.42
C PRO A 144 1.14 4.38 -4.40
N VAL A 145 1.77 3.21 -4.57
CA VAL A 145 2.86 3.01 -5.52
C VAL A 145 2.39 2.19 -6.72
N TYR A 146 1.88 0.97 -6.47
CA TYR A 146 1.48 0.08 -7.56
C TYR A 146 0.54 -1.02 -7.07
N GLN A 147 -0.62 -1.17 -7.68
CA GLN A 147 -1.49 -2.33 -7.47
C GLN A 147 -0.92 -3.50 -8.27
N ILE A 148 -0.44 -4.53 -7.58
CA ILE A 148 0.27 -5.65 -8.18
C ILE A 148 -0.70 -6.63 -8.82
N ALA A 149 -1.70 -7.05 -8.04
CA ALA A 149 -2.65 -8.06 -8.45
C ALA A 149 -3.98 -7.95 -7.71
N ILE A 150 -5.07 -8.33 -8.37
CA ILE A 150 -6.31 -8.73 -7.72
C ILE A 150 -6.14 -10.16 -7.23
N ALA A 151 -6.63 -10.43 -6.02
CA ALA A 151 -6.42 -11.68 -5.31
C ALA A 151 -7.76 -12.33 -4.94
N PRO A 152 -8.44 -12.98 -5.88
CA PRO A 152 -9.57 -13.84 -5.55
C PRO A 152 -9.09 -14.98 -4.63
N LEU A 153 -9.97 -15.45 -3.75
CA LEU A 153 -9.68 -16.52 -2.81
C LEU A 153 -10.60 -17.71 -3.02
N VAL A 154 -10.11 -18.88 -2.65
CA VAL A 154 -10.90 -20.11 -2.63
C VAL A 154 -11.54 -20.24 -1.26
N LEU A 155 -12.86 -20.32 -1.20
CA LEU A 155 -13.57 -20.79 -0.03
C LEU A 155 -13.37 -22.30 0.06
N VAL A 156 -12.74 -22.73 1.13
CA VAL A 156 -12.43 -24.13 1.39
C VAL A 156 -13.07 -24.59 2.70
N ALA A 157 -13.39 -25.87 2.76
CA ALA A 157 -13.92 -26.52 3.95
C ALA A 157 -13.06 -27.73 4.32
N HIS A 158 -12.95 -28.01 5.62
CA HIS A 158 -12.40 -29.26 6.12
C HIS A 158 -13.28 -30.44 5.69
N PRO A 159 -12.75 -31.64 5.38
CA PRO A 159 -13.51 -32.78 4.92
C PRO A 159 -14.66 -33.22 5.82
N SER A 160 -14.59 -32.95 7.13
CA SER A 160 -15.68 -33.23 8.08
C SER A 160 -16.96 -32.44 7.85
N VAL A 161 -16.89 -31.31 7.12
CA VAL A 161 -18.08 -30.54 6.74
C VAL A 161 -18.74 -31.20 5.54
N PRO A 162 -20.00 -31.71 5.66
CA PRO A 162 -20.62 -32.56 4.63
C PRO A 162 -21.26 -31.72 3.51
N VAL A 163 -20.47 -30.85 2.85
CA VAL A 163 -20.92 -29.95 1.78
C VAL A 163 -19.96 -29.99 0.60
N SER A 164 -20.45 -29.62 -0.59
CA SER A 164 -19.67 -29.64 -1.83
C SER A 164 -19.74 -28.32 -2.62
N ASN A 165 -20.60 -27.39 -2.21
CA ASN A 165 -20.82 -26.11 -2.91
C ASN A 165 -21.31 -25.03 -1.95
N GLY A 166 -21.38 -23.78 -2.45
CA GLY A 166 -21.77 -22.62 -1.66
C GLY A 166 -23.21 -22.72 -1.09
N PRO A 167 -24.23 -23.02 -1.89
CA PRO A 167 -25.61 -23.18 -1.39
C PRO A 167 -25.76 -24.23 -0.29
N GLU A 168 -25.07 -25.37 -0.42
CA GLU A 168 -25.04 -26.41 0.62
C GLU A 168 -24.35 -25.90 1.90
N LEU A 169 -23.24 -25.16 1.74
CA LEU A 169 -22.54 -24.56 2.88
C LEU A 169 -23.46 -23.58 3.63
N LEU A 170 -24.17 -22.68 2.93
CA LEU A 170 -25.07 -21.74 3.57
C LEU A 170 -26.16 -22.47 4.37
N LYS A 171 -26.75 -23.52 3.81
CA LYS A 171 -27.73 -24.36 4.52
C LYS A 171 -27.10 -25.07 5.75
N TYR A 172 -25.89 -25.56 5.59
CA TYR A 172 -25.18 -26.27 6.67
C TYR A 172 -24.89 -25.33 7.84
N ILE A 173 -24.35 -24.12 7.60
CA ILE A 173 -24.04 -23.18 8.68
C ILE A 173 -25.32 -22.70 9.41
N ALA A 174 -26.41 -22.49 8.68
CA ALA A 174 -27.71 -22.15 9.26
C ALA A 174 -28.26 -23.27 10.18
N ALA A 175 -28.13 -24.53 9.74
CA ALA A 175 -28.55 -25.70 10.51
C ALA A 175 -27.63 -26.01 11.72
N ASN A 176 -26.39 -25.52 11.70
CA ASN A 176 -25.39 -25.74 12.75
C ASN A 176 -25.03 -24.43 13.47
N LYS A 177 -26.02 -23.63 13.77
CA LYS A 177 -25.87 -22.34 14.45
C LYS A 177 -24.99 -22.44 15.69
N GLY A 178 -23.96 -21.56 15.78
CA GLY A 178 -23.00 -21.50 16.89
C GLY A 178 -21.96 -22.64 16.95
N LYS A 179 -21.97 -23.57 15.96
CA LYS A 179 -21.07 -24.74 15.98
C LYS A 179 -19.98 -24.69 14.88
N VAL A 180 -20.01 -23.73 13.98
CA VAL A 180 -19.07 -23.60 12.87
C VAL A 180 -18.09 -22.47 13.17
N ALA A 181 -16.80 -22.77 13.12
CA ALA A 181 -15.75 -21.78 13.19
C ALA A 181 -15.16 -21.50 11.80
N TYR A 182 -14.86 -20.24 11.53
CA TYR A 182 -14.18 -19.82 10.30
C TYR A 182 -12.91 -19.04 10.58
N GLY A 183 -11.91 -19.25 9.75
CA GLY A 183 -10.61 -18.60 9.89
C GLY A 183 -10.43 -17.40 8.98
N SER A 184 -9.65 -16.43 9.45
CA SER A 184 -9.10 -15.36 8.61
C SER A 184 -7.63 -15.10 8.91
N TYR A 185 -6.91 -14.54 7.95
CA TYR A 185 -5.51 -14.09 8.17
C TYR A 185 -5.41 -12.70 8.83
N GLY A 186 -6.47 -12.28 9.50
CA GLY A 186 -6.54 -11.05 10.28
C GLY A 186 -7.95 -10.47 10.27
N THR A 187 -8.33 -9.86 11.38
CA THR A 187 -9.62 -9.20 11.53
C THR A 187 -9.70 -8.03 10.54
N GLY A 188 -10.81 -7.90 9.79
CA GLY A 188 -10.95 -6.88 8.73
C GLY A 188 -10.38 -7.28 7.36
N ALA A 189 -9.65 -8.39 7.28
CA ALA A 189 -9.30 -8.96 5.99
C ALA A 189 -10.54 -9.56 5.29
N TYR A 190 -10.50 -9.70 3.96
CA TYR A 190 -11.62 -10.22 3.19
C TYR A 190 -12.20 -11.54 3.76
N PRO A 191 -11.41 -12.55 4.17
CA PRO A 191 -11.95 -13.76 4.78
C PRO A 191 -12.79 -13.52 6.03
N HIS A 192 -12.41 -12.55 6.86
CA HIS A 192 -13.23 -12.16 8.01
C HIS A 192 -14.56 -11.55 7.57
N LEU A 193 -14.53 -10.57 6.66
CA LEU A 193 -15.73 -9.86 6.21
C LEU A 193 -16.72 -10.79 5.50
N ALA A 194 -16.21 -11.65 4.60
CA ALA A 194 -17.03 -12.62 3.88
C ALA A 194 -17.62 -13.68 4.83
N GLY A 195 -16.84 -14.18 5.79
CA GLY A 195 -17.31 -15.11 6.81
C GLY A 195 -18.34 -14.50 7.77
N ALA A 196 -18.12 -13.25 8.20
CA ALA A 196 -19.06 -12.50 9.02
C ALA A 196 -20.37 -12.24 8.28
N TYR A 197 -20.28 -11.86 6.98
CA TYR A 197 -21.46 -11.72 6.13
C TYR A 197 -22.24 -13.04 5.99
N MET A 198 -21.55 -14.18 5.74
CA MET A 198 -22.21 -15.50 5.73
C MET A 198 -22.93 -15.78 7.04
N SER A 199 -22.23 -15.54 8.16
CA SER A 199 -22.79 -15.77 9.49
C SER A 199 -24.05 -14.95 9.74
N GLN A 200 -24.02 -13.66 9.40
CA GLN A 200 -25.12 -12.73 9.59
C GLN A 200 -26.28 -13.05 8.66
N SER A 201 -26.03 -13.22 7.36
CA SER A 201 -27.07 -13.45 6.35
C SER A 201 -27.84 -14.76 6.58
N GLN A 202 -27.20 -15.75 7.18
CA GLN A 202 -27.82 -17.05 7.51
C GLN A 202 -28.24 -17.15 8.98
N ASN A 203 -28.08 -16.11 9.79
CA ASN A 203 -28.28 -16.16 11.25
C ASN A 203 -27.56 -17.34 11.91
N ALA A 204 -26.33 -17.62 11.43
CA ALA A 204 -25.59 -18.86 11.74
C ALA A 204 -24.75 -18.78 13.00
N ASP A 205 -24.47 -17.58 13.53
CA ASP A 205 -23.68 -17.35 14.76
C ASP A 205 -22.32 -18.09 14.74
N MET A 206 -21.60 -17.95 13.61
CA MET A 206 -20.30 -18.61 13.44
C MET A 206 -19.21 -17.94 14.29
N SER A 207 -18.31 -18.75 14.82
CA SER A 207 -17.16 -18.25 15.58
C SER A 207 -16.02 -17.82 14.63
N HIS A 208 -15.56 -16.58 14.74
CA HIS A 208 -14.41 -16.09 13.99
C HIS A 208 -13.10 -16.39 14.73
N VAL A 209 -12.11 -16.98 14.03
CA VAL A 209 -10.75 -17.20 14.52
C VAL A 209 -9.76 -16.41 13.68
N ALA A 210 -9.13 -15.38 14.28
CA ALA A 210 -8.17 -14.51 13.61
C ALA A 210 -6.74 -15.05 13.77
N TYR A 211 -6.04 -15.22 12.66
CA TYR A 211 -4.64 -15.64 12.60
C TYR A 211 -3.72 -14.47 12.20
N ARG A 212 -2.41 -14.59 12.50
CA ARG A 212 -1.42 -13.58 12.12
C ARG A 212 -0.95 -13.67 10.66
N GLY A 213 -1.70 -14.42 9.83
CA GLY A 213 -1.41 -14.65 8.42
C GLY A 213 -2.10 -15.90 7.88
N GLU A 214 -1.96 -16.15 6.60
CA GLU A 214 -2.66 -17.23 5.90
C GLU A 214 -2.12 -18.61 6.24
N ALA A 215 -0.80 -18.79 6.31
CA ALA A 215 -0.20 -20.10 6.56
C ALA A 215 -0.65 -20.74 7.88
N PRO A 216 -0.63 -20.07 9.04
CA PRO A 216 -1.13 -20.66 10.29
C PRO A 216 -2.65 -20.95 10.25
N MET A 217 -3.44 -20.13 9.55
CA MET A 217 -4.87 -20.38 9.34
C MET A 217 -5.10 -21.70 8.59
N VAL A 218 -4.35 -21.93 7.51
CA VAL A 218 -4.48 -23.15 6.69
C VAL A 218 -4.04 -24.40 7.48
N GLN A 219 -3.05 -24.30 8.35
CA GLN A 219 -2.66 -25.41 9.22
C GLN A 219 -3.80 -25.84 10.17
N ASP A 220 -4.46 -24.88 10.79
CA ASP A 220 -5.60 -25.17 11.68
C ASP A 220 -6.84 -25.66 10.92
N LEU A 221 -7.02 -25.21 9.69
CA LEU A 221 -8.06 -25.72 8.80
C LEU A 221 -7.80 -27.18 8.42
N LEU A 222 -6.56 -27.57 8.10
CA LEU A 222 -6.13 -28.93 7.84
C LEU A 222 -6.26 -29.81 9.07
N GLY A 223 -6.05 -29.26 10.25
CA GLY A 223 -6.22 -29.94 11.53
C GLY A 223 -7.67 -30.02 12.01
N GLY A 224 -8.63 -29.41 11.29
CA GLY A 224 -10.05 -29.37 11.68
C GLY A 224 -10.38 -28.50 12.88
N GLN A 225 -9.43 -27.66 13.33
CA GLN A 225 -9.65 -26.70 14.44
C GLN A 225 -10.64 -25.59 14.02
N ILE A 226 -10.65 -25.25 12.74
CA ILE A 226 -11.66 -24.43 12.10
C ILE A 226 -12.27 -25.22 10.93
N GLN A 227 -13.52 -24.96 10.59
CA GLN A 227 -14.27 -25.74 9.61
C GLN A 227 -14.17 -25.20 8.20
N ILE A 228 -14.09 -23.86 8.05
CA ILE A 228 -14.04 -23.19 6.75
C ILE A 228 -13.09 -21.99 6.78
N GLY A 229 -12.65 -21.57 5.60
CA GLY A 229 -11.85 -20.35 5.43
C GLY A 229 -11.69 -19.99 3.95
N PHE A 230 -11.35 -18.73 3.70
CA PHE A 230 -10.94 -18.27 2.38
C PHE A 230 -9.41 -18.20 2.33
N ALA A 231 -8.81 -18.85 1.34
CA ALA A 231 -7.36 -18.89 1.18
C ALA A 231 -6.95 -18.77 -0.30
N SER A 232 -5.68 -18.39 -0.54
CA SER A 232 -5.10 -18.34 -1.88
C SER A 232 -4.91 -19.74 -2.46
N ALA A 233 -4.94 -19.87 -3.78
CA ALA A 233 -4.65 -21.14 -4.44
C ALA A 233 -3.26 -21.67 -4.08
N LEU A 234 -2.28 -20.77 -3.86
CA LEU A 234 -0.94 -21.13 -3.39
C LEU A 234 -0.97 -22.04 -2.15
N GLN A 235 -1.83 -21.69 -1.17
CA GLN A 235 -1.86 -22.37 0.11
C GLN A 235 -2.76 -23.61 0.11
N VAL A 236 -3.76 -23.70 -0.77
CA VAL A 236 -4.77 -24.76 -0.66
C VAL A 236 -4.85 -25.72 -1.85
N LYS A 237 -4.33 -25.36 -3.03
CA LYS A 237 -4.46 -26.18 -4.25
C LYS A 237 -3.97 -27.62 -4.05
N ALA A 238 -2.76 -27.80 -3.55
CA ALA A 238 -2.21 -29.14 -3.29
C ALA A 238 -3.02 -29.94 -2.27
N HIS A 239 -3.60 -29.27 -1.29
CA HIS A 239 -4.46 -29.91 -0.27
C HIS A 239 -5.83 -30.28 -0.84
N ILE A 240 -6.37 -29.48 -1.76
CA ILE A 240 -7.61 -29.79 -2.49
C ILE A 240 -7.38 -31.04 -3.38
N GLU A 241 -6.29 -31.02 -4.15
CA GLU A 241 -5.92 -32.15 -5.03
C GLU A 241 -5.67 -33.46 -4.27
N ALA A 242 -5.12 -33.34 -3.05
CA ALA A 242 -4.91 -34.47 -2.15
C ALA A 242 -6.16 -34.89 -1.34
N GLY A 243 -7.32 -34.23 -1.55
CA GLY A 243 -8.55 -34.48 -0.81
C GLY A 243 -8.52 -34.10 0.68
N LYS A 244 -7.50 -33.35 1.13
CA LYS A 244 -7.37 -32.88 2.51
C LYS A 244 -8.21 -31.64 2.80
N LEU A 245 -8.64 -30.93 1.76
CA LEU A 245 -9.60 -29.83 1.82
C LEU A 245 -10.60 -29.97 0.68
N LYS A 246 -11.80 -29.44 0.86
CA LYS A 246 -12.82 -29.33 -0.18
C LYS A 246 -12.86 -27.90 -0.71
N ALA A 247 -12.75 -27.72 -2.04
CA ALA A 247 -13.02 -26.44 -2.66
C ALA A 247 -14.52 -26.22 -2.78
N ILE A 248 -15.04 -25.16 -2.19
CA ILE A 248 -16.47 -24.83 -2.17
C ILE A 248 -16.81 -23.84 -3.30
N GLY A 249 -15.93 -22.85 -3.53
CA GLY A 249 -16.12 -21.87 -4.59
C GLY A 249 -15.02 -20.80 -4.54
N VAL A 250 -14.96 -19.98 -5.56
CA VAL A 250 -14.00 -18.87 -5.68
C VAL A 250 -14.73 -17.54 -5.49
N SER A 251 -14.12 -16.61 -4.75
CA SER A 251 -14.61 -15.23 -4.65
C SER A 251 -14.27 -14.44 -5.92
N GLY A 252 -15.02 -13.37 -6.16
CA GLY A 252 -14.81 -12.53 -7.34
C GLY A 252 -15.68 -12.94 -8.52
N GLU A 253 -15.43 -12.30 -9.67
CA GLU A 253 -16.30 -12.39 -10.86
C GLU A 253 -15.90 -13.52 -11.82
N ARG A 254 -14.72 -14.10 -11.65
CA ARG A 254 -14.16 -15.10 -12.59
C ARG A 254 -13.52 -16.24 -11.84
N ARG A 255 -13.55 -17.43 -12.45
CA ARG A 255 -12.81 -18.59 -11.96
C ARG A 255 -11.31 -18.33 -11.97
N MET A 256 -10.59 -18.99 -11.08
CA MET A 256 -9.13 -18.97 -11.08
C MET A 256 -8.57 -19.89 -12.19
N GLY A 257 -7.61 -19.40 -12.96
CA GLY A 257 -6.91 -20.22 -13.96
C GLY A 257 -6.20 -21.44 -13.36
N THR A 258 -5.78 -21.37 -12.11
CA THR A 258 -5.14 -22.47 -11.38
C THR A 258 -6.11 -23.52 -10.84
N LEU A 259 -7.39 -23.21 -10.75
CA LEU A 259 -8.48 -24.09 -10.29
C LEU A 259 -9.71 -23.95 -11.22
N PRO A 260 -9.57 -24.26 -12.52
CA PRO A 260 -10.59 -23.96 -13.54
C PRO A 260 -11.91 -24.70 -13.30
N ASN A 261 -11.86 -25.84 -12.61
CA ASN A 261 -13.04 -26.65 -12.29
C ASN A 261 -13.81 -26.17 -11.04
N VAL A 262 -13.25 -25.23 -10.27
CA VAL A 262 -13.92 -24.65 -9.11
C VAL A 262 -14.73 -23.44 -9.57
N PRO A 263 -16.07 -23.48 -9.50
CA PRO A 263 -16.90 -22.36 -9.91
C PRO A 263 -16.75 -21.18 -8.96
N THR A 264 -17.07 -19.97 -9.43
CA THR A 264 -17.22 -18.84 -8.51
C THR A 264 -18.46 -19.03 -7.64
N LEU A 265 -18.49 -18.33 -6.49
CA LEU A 265 -19.68 -18.33 -5.63
C LEU A 265 -20.87 -17.68 -6.38
N ALA A 266 -20.60 -16.69 -7.24
CA ALA A 266 -21.61 -16.06 -8.10
C ALA A 266 -22.20 -17.04 -9.13
N GLU A 267 -21.37 -17.87 -9.79
CA GLU A 267 -21.84 -18.93 -10.72
C GLU A 267 -22.74 -19.98 -10.01
N GLN A 268 -22.62 -20.10 -8.70
CA GLN A 268 -23.45 -20.97 -7.86
C GLN A 268 -24.71 -20.28 -7.35
N GLY A 269 -24.99 -19.06 -7.79
CA GLY A 269 -26.18 -18.29 -7.40
C GLY A 269 -26.02 -17.41 -6.17
N LEU A 270 -24.82 -17.33 -5.58
CA LEU A 270 -24.49 -16.42 -4.46
C LEU A 270 -24.07 -15.07 -5.04
N ASN A 271 -25.05 -14.21 -5.36
CA ASN A 271 -24.82 -12.98 -6.12
C ASN A 271 -24.55 -11.74 -5.25
N ASP A 272 -24.52 -11.88 -3.94
CA ASP A 272 -24.25 -10.78 -3.02
C ASP A 272 -22.84 -10.22 -3.22
N GLU A 273 -22.68 -8.92 -3.03
CA GLU A 273 -21.42 -8.20 -3.21
C GLU A 273 -20.28 -8.83 -2.39
N ALA A 274 -20.60 -9.38 -1.21
CA ALA A 274 -19.64 -10.07 -0.34
C ALA A 274 -18.91 -11.24 -1.00
N TYR A 275 -19.54 -11.92 -1.96
CA TYR A 275 -18.93 -13.06 -2.67
C TYR A 275 -18.26 -12.68 -3.99
N ARG A 276 -18.57 -11.49 -4.51
CA ARG A 276 -18.08 -10.98 -5.80
C ARG A 276 -16.87 -10.08 -5.68
N VAL A 277 -16.62 -9.55 -4.49
CA VAL A 277 -15.43 -8.76 -4.20
C VAL A 277 -14.19 -9.66 -4.10
N ALA A 278 -13.09 -9.18 -4.62
CA ALA A 278 -11.77 -9.75 -4.38
C ALA A 278 -10.84 -8.69 -3.79
N GLY A 279 -10.02 -9.08 -2.84
CA GLY A 279 -8.97 -8.23 -2.32
C GLY A 279 -7.85 -8.00 -3.36
N TRP A 280 -6.88 -7.20 -3.01
CA TRP A 280 -5.71 -6.94 -3.85
C TRP A 280 -4.45 -6.81 -3.02
N LEU A 281 -3.31 -6.99 -3.71
CA LEU A 281 -1.97 -6.76 -3.19
C LEU A 281 -1.36 -5.55 -3.88
N ALA A 282 -0.71 -4.69 -3.11
CA ALA A 282 -0.13 -3.48 -3.63
C ALA A 282 1.11 -3.04 -2.86
N PHE A 283 1.99 -2.31 -3.54
CA PHE A 283 3.00 -1.51 -2.89
C PHE A 283 2.45 -0.15 -2.49
N GLY A 284 2.80 0.27 -1.26
CA GLY A 284 2.66 1.62 -0.74
C GLY A 284 3.98 2.13 -0.20
N ALA A 285 4.07 3.44 -0.02
CA ALA A 285 5.20 4.13 0.59
C ALA A 285 4.68 5.13 1.65
N PRO A 286 5.53 5.65 2.56
CA PRO A 286 5.13 6.75 3.43
C PRO A 286 4.62 7.95 2.63
N ALA A 287 3.58 8.61 3.11
CA ALA A 287 3.09 9.85 2.49
C ALA A 287 4.21 10.91 2.47
N GLY A 288 4.23 11.73 1.41
CA GLY A 288 5.31 12.70 1.19
C GLY A 288 6.55 12.12 0.49
N THR A 289 6.59 10.83 0.17
CA THR A 289 7.63 10.27 -0.70
C THR A 289 7.62 11.00 -2.05
N PRO A 290 8.76 11.52 -2.54
CA PRO A 290 8.81 12.28 -3.76
C PRO A 290 8.20 11.55 -4.97
N PRO A 291 7.39 12.22 -5.83
CA PRO A 291 6.75 11.58 -6.98
C PRO A 291 7.72 10.85 -7.91
N ALA A 292 8.92 11.39 -8.13
CA ALA A 292 9.95 10.76 -8.95
C ALA A 292 10.40 9.40 -8.38
N ILE A 293 10.44 9.26 -7.05
CA ILE A 293 10.76 8.00 -6.37
C ILE A 293 9.60 7.01 -6.51
N LEU A 294 8.35 7.46 -6.33
CA LEU A 294 7.17 6.61 -6.51
C LEU A 294 7.10 6.05 -7.93
N GLU A 295 7.31 6.89 -8.96
CA GLU A 295 7.33 6.47 -10.36
C GLU A 295 8.50 5.53 -10.69
N ARG A 296 9.68 5.77 -10.10
CA ARG A 296 10.83 4.86 -10.24
C ARG A 296 10.50 3.49 -9.68
N LEU A 297 9.95 3.42 -8.47
CA LEU A 297 9.53 2.17 -7.83
C LEU A 297 8.44 1.47 -8.63
N ALA A 298 7.38 2.19 -9.02
CA ALA A 298 6.29 1.65 -9.83
C ALA A 298 6.78 1.07 -11.17
N THR A 299 7.75 1.73 -11.81
CA THR A 299 8.38 1.24 -13.03
C THR A 299 9.08 -0.10 -12.81
N GLU A 300 9.81 -0.25 -11.70
CA GLU A 300 10.50 -1.51 -11.42
C GLU A 300 9.53 -2.64 -11.01
N VAL A 301 8.44 -2.31 -10.26
CA VAL A 301 7.37 -3.30 -10.01
C VAL A 301 6.75 -3.78 -11.31
N ARG A 302 6.41 -2.85 -12.22
CA ARG A 302 5.85 -3.18 -13.53
C ARG A 302 6.77 -4.09 -14.32
N LYS A 303 8.06 -3.73 -14.45
CA LYS A 303 9.05 -4.57 -15.15
C LYS A 303 9.17 -5.96 -14.53
N ALA A 304 9.11 -6.05 -13.20
CA ALA A 304 9.16 -7.33 -12.51
C ALA A 304 7.92 -8.17 -12.79
N THR A 305 6.72 -7.60 -12.73
CA THR A 305 5.47 -8.31 -12.97
C THR A 305 5.25 -8.71 -14.44
N GLU A 306 5.88 -8.00 -15.39
CA GLU A 306 5.85 -8.30 -16.82
C GLU A 306 6.81 -9.44 -17.20
N GLN A 307 7.72 -9.87 -16.31
CA GLN A 307 8.60 -11.02 -16.58
C GLN A 307 7.77 -12.31 -16.58
N PRO A 308 7.94 -13.20 -17.60
CA PRO A 308 7.12 -14.40 -17.74
C PRO A 308 7.14 -15.32 -16.52
N ASP A 309 8.31 -15.50 -15.89
CA ASP A 309 8.46 -16.35 -14.71
C ASP A 309 7.75 -15.74 -13.47
N VAL A 310 7.76 -14.42 -13.32
CA VAL A 310 7.03 -13.73 -12.24
C VAL A 310 5.52 -13.78 -12.50
N ALA A 311 5.08 -13.47 -13.73
CA ALA A 311 3.68 -13.54 -14.11
C ALA A 311 3.12 -14.95 -13.88
N GLN A 312 3.88 -16.00 -14.24
CA GLN A 312 3.52 -17.38 -14.00
C GLN A 312 3.42 -17.71 -12.50
N ARG A 313 4.36 -17.21 -11.68
CA ARG A 313 4.30 -17.41 -10.22
C ARG A 313 3.09 -16.71 -9.60
N ILE A 314 2.77 -15.49 -10.03
CA ILE A 314 1.58 -14.75 -9.56
C ILE A 314 0.30 -15.49 -9.98
N ALA A 315 0.23 -15.95 -11.23
CA ALA A 315 -0.89 -16.76 -11.72
C ALA A 315 -1.02 -18.08 -10.94
N ALA A 316 0.09 -18.74 -10.58
CA ALA A 316 0.09 -19.95 -9.76
C ALA A 316 -0.45 -19.73 -8.34
N MET A 317 -0.37 -18.50 -7.82
CA MET A 317 -1.03 -18.11 -6.56
C MET A 317 -2.55 -17.96 -6.70
N GLY A 318 -3.07 -17.98 -7.92
CA GLY A 318 -4.47 -17.71 -8.25
C GLY A 318 -4.77 -16.22 -8.40
N PHE A 319 -3.77 -15.38 -8.58
CA PHE A 319 -3.89 -13.91 -8.63
C PHE A 319 -3.85 -13.39 -10.07
N ASP A 320 -4.58 -12.30 -10.30
CA ASP A 320 -4.68 -11.63 -11.60
C ASP A 320 -3.78 -10.38 -11.61
N VAL A 321 -2.65 -10.45 -12.32
CA VAL A 321 -1.70 -9.32 -12.45
C VAL A 321 -2.41 -8.09 -13.01
N GLN A 322 -2.12 -6.93 -12.42
CA GLN A 322 -2.68 -5.65 -12.85
C GLN A 322 -1.62 -4.80 -13.57
N LYS A 323 -2.08 -4.08 -14.61
CA LYS A 323 -1.31 -2.97 -15.19
C LYS A 323 -1.66 -1.71 -14.43
N SER A 324 -0.71 -1.19 -13.64
CA SER A 324 -0.96 -0.10 -12.70
C SER A 324 0.10 1.00 -12.79
N SER A 325 -0.11 2.04 -12.03
CA SER A 325 0.78 3.16 -11.74
C SER A 325 0.34 3.81 -10.44
N PRO A 326 1.08 4.76 -9.83
CA PRO A 326 0.61 5.46 -8.66
C PRO A 326 -0.76 6.10 -8.85
N ALA A 327 -0.99 6.77 -10.00
CA ALA A 327 -2.25 7.42 -10.32
C ALA A 327 -3.41 6.44 -10.56
N LEU A 328 -3.17 5.34 -11.30
CA LEU A 328 -4.17 4.31 -11.55
C LEU A 328 -4.57 3.61 -10.26
N PHE A 329 -3.60 3.31 -9.39
CA PHE A 329 -3.89 2.67 -8.12
C PHE A 329 -4.66 3.61 -7.18
N ALA A 330 -4.30 4.89 -7.09
CA ALA A 330 -5.06 5.87 -6.34
C ALA A 330 -6.53 5.95 -6.81
N ALA A 331 -6.75 5.99 -8.12
CA ALA A 331 -8.09 6.00 -8.72
C ALA A 331 -8.88 4.71 -8.41
N ALA A 332 -8.22 3.54 -8.45
CA ALA A 332 -8.84 2.27 -8.08
C ALA A 332 -9.30 2.26 -6.61
N MET A 333 -8.47 2.74 -5.68
CA MET A 333 -8.82 2.85 -4.26
C MET A 333 -10.06 3.72 -4.04
N VAL A 334 -10.15 4.87 -4.72
CA VAL A 334 -11.33 5.76 -4.65
C VAL A 334 -12.59 5.06 -5.15
N LYS A 335 -12.49 4.34 -6.27
CA LYS A 335 -13.62 3.59 -6.86
C LYS A 335 -14.08 2.44 -5.97
N GLU A 336 -13.15 1.72 -5.35
CA GLU A 336 -13.45 0.54 -4.54
C GLU A 336 -13.94 0.87 -3.13
N ARG A 337 -13.57 2.03 -2.61
CA ARG A 337 -13.93 2.48 -1.26
C ARG A 337 -15.41 2.25 -0.90
N PRO A 338 -16.41 2.73 -1.68
CA PRO A 338 -17.80 2.54 -1.32
C PRO A 338 -18.26 1.07 -1.35
N VAL A 339 -17.61 0.22 -2.14
CA VAL A 339 -17.88 -1.23 -2.21
C VAL A 339 -17.48 -1.88 -0.89
N TRP A 340 -16.26 -1.60 -0.43
CA TRP A 340 -15.74 -2.14 0.82
C TRP A 340 -16.50 -1.60 2.05
N GLU A 341 -16.89 -0.33 2.04
CA GLU A 341 -17.68 0.27 3.11
C GLU A 341 -19.05 -0.42 3.24
N ARG A 342 -19.75 -0.68 2.11
CA ARG A 342 -21.00 -1.44 2.11
C ARG A 342 -20.82 -2.86 2.61
N LEU A 343 -19.76 -3.56 2.17
CA LEU A 343 -19.48 -4.93 2.63
C LEU A 343 -19.24 -4.97 4.14
N ILE A 344 -18.44 -4.04 4.68
CA ILE A 344 -18.16 -3.95 6.11
C ILE A 344 -19.46 -3.72 6.88
N LYS A 345 -20.27 -2.77 6.44
CA LYS A 345 -21.59 -2.52 7.06
C LYS A 345 -22.51 -3.75 7.00
N ALA A 346 -22.54 -4.43 5.85
CA ALA A 346 -23.38 -5.63 5.66
C ALA A 346 -22.86 -6.84 6.44
N SER A 347 -21.58 -6.92 6.74
CA SER A 347 -21.00 -7.99 7.55
C SER A 347 -21.26 -7.86 9.05
N GLY A 348 -21.72 -6.68 9.49
CA GLY A 348 -21.86 -6.37 10.93
C GLY A 348 -20.55 -6.36 11.70
N ALA A 349 -19.40 -6.43 11.01
CA ALA A 349 -18.09 -6.41 11.63
C ALA A 349 -17.75 -5.00 12.12
N THR A 350 -17.69 -4.82 13.42
CA THR A 350 -17.17 -3.62 14.09
C THR A 350 -16.04 -4.04 15.00
N LEU A 351 -15.00 -3.23 15.09
CA LEU A 351 -13.82 -3.50 15.91
C LEU A 351 -13.49 -2.24 16.71
N ASP A 352 -13.59 -2.34 18.00
CA ASP A 352 -13.20 -1.29 18.96
C ASP A 352 -11.83 -1.57 19.56
#